data_fde0543b4727c732c2b771a30fdf34a8
#
_entry.id   fde0543b4727c732c2b771a30fdf34a8
#
_cell.length_a   1.000
_cell.length_b   1.000
_cell.length_c   1.000
_cell.angle_alpha   90.00
_cell.angle_beta   90.00
_cell.angle_gamma   90.00
#
_symmetry.space_group_name_H-M   'P 1'
#
loop_
_entity.id
_entity.type
_entity.pdbx_description
1 polymer ?
#
loop_
_entity_poly.entity_id
_entity_poly.type
_entity_poly.pdbx_seq_one_letter_code
_entity_poly.pdbx_strand_id
1 'polypeptide(L)'
;MTVTVALAGDTMLGRGVAQALATSPPEALVAPEVRAALGEADLVVLNLECCISERGRPWDAPGKPFFFRAPPRAVELLALLGTDCVTLANNHALDYGVDALADTLEHLAGAGIAAVGAGPDLKRARRPATLVAGGLRVAVLGVTDHPPDFAAGPDRPGVAYADLGRRPPDWLLEAVRDAGASVDATLVTPHWGPNMTSAPVGHVRRAATALVDAGASLVAGHSAHLPHGVAGRVLYDLGDFLDDYRVDPRLRNDLGLLFLVTLDGHGPVRLAAFPLKLDFCHTRLATGTDAAWMRRRFRSACAALGTTVDEEADRLTINWR
;
A
#
# COMPACT_ATOMS: atom_id res chain seq x y z
N MET A 1 10.97 22.74 -3.94
CA MET A 1 10.24 21.80 -4.81
C MET A 1 9.49 20.85 -3.91
N THR A 2 8.30 20.43 -4.31
CA THR A 2 7.47 19.48 -3.57
C THR A 2 6.90 18.45 -4.56
N VAL A 3 6.59 17.26 -4.04
CA VAL A 3 5.87 16.20 -4.75
C VAL A 3 4.72 15.71 -3.87
N THR A 4 3.54 15.56 -4.44
CA THR A 4 2.40 14.96 -3.74
C THR A 4 2.24 13.52 -4.19
N VAL A 5 2.27 12.59 -3.23
CA VAL A 5 2.11 11.16 -3.46
C VAL A 5 0.73 10.74 -2.95
N ALA A 6 -0.09 10.18 -3.83
CA ALA A 6 -1.30 9.48 -3.44
C ALA A 6 -0.93 8.08 -2.94
N LEU A 7 -1.42 7.75 -1.75
CA LEU A 7 -1.25 6.46 -1.10
C LEU A 7 -2.62 5.91 -0.78
N ALA A 8 -2.91 4.72 -1.27
CA ALA A 8 -4.14 4.01 -0.93
C ALA A 8 -3.80 2.63 -0.35
N GLY A 9 -4.76 2.08 0.35
CA GLY A 9 -4.62 0.81 1.07
C GLY A 9 -4.56 -0.42 0.17
N ASP A 10 -4.87 -1.56 0.75
CA ASP A 10 -4.78 -2.85 0.10
C ASP A 10 -5.75 -2.90 -1.10
N THR A 11 -5.18 -3.16 -2.28
CA THR A 11 -5.86 -3.19 -3.57
C THR A 11 -5.92 -4.63 -4.05
N MET A 12 -7.00 -5.32 -3.68
CA MET A 12 -7.23 -6.73 -3.98
C MET A 12 -8.14 -6.86 -5.20
N LEU A 13 -7.56 -7.24 -6.35
CA LEU A 13 -8.28 -7.32 -7.63
C LEU A 13 -8.70 -8.76 -8.01
N GLY A 14 -8.63 -9.69 -7.05
CA GLY A 14 -9.04 -11.10 -7.22
C GLY A 14 -10.54 -11.33 -6.97
N ARG A 15 -10.96 -12.58 -6.99
CA ARG A 15 -12.29 -13.08 -6.61
C ARG A 15 -13.45 -12.27 -7.22
N GLY A 16 -14.29 -11.63 -6.42
CA GLY A 16 -15.43 -10.82 -6.86
C GLY A 16 -15.01 -9.61 -7.69
N VAL A 17 -13.88 -8.96 -7.33
CA VAL A 17 -13.35 -7.85 -8.12
C VAL A 17 -12.89 -8.33 -9.50
N ALA A 18 -12.24 -9.51 -9.59
CA ALA A 18 -11.88 -10.11 -10.88
C ALA A 18 -13.11 -10.42 -11.74
N GLN A 19 -14.20 -10.90 -11.12
CA GLN A 19 -15.48 -11.13 -11.82
C GLN A 19 -16.10 -9.82 -12.31
N ALA A 20 -16.07 -8.77 -11.49
CA ALA A 20 -16.52 -7.44 -11.88
C ALA A 20 -15.71 -6.88 -13.05
N LEU A 21 -14.38 -7.02 -13.04
CA LEU A 21 -13.51 -6.65 -14.15
C LEU A 21 -13.79 -7.41 -15.43
N ALA A 22 -14.26 -8.66 -15.35
CA ALA A 22 -14.60 -9.46 -16.53
C ALA A 22 -15.92 -9.01 -17.19
N THR A 23 -16.83 -8.39 -16.44
CA THR A 23 -18.20 -8.07 -16.87
C THR A 23 -18.51 -6.58 -16.97
N SER A 24 -17.66 -5.74 -16.39
CA SER A 24 -17.84 -4.28 -16.34
C SER A 24 -16.58 -3.56 -16.81
N PRO A 25 -16.70 -2.31 -17.30
CA PRO A 25 -15.53 -1.51 -17.59
C PRO A 25 -14.79 -1.14 -16.28
N PRO A 26 -13.45 -1.00 -16.30
CA PRO A 26 -12.65 -0.69 -15.10
C PRO A 26 -13.14 0.56 -14.36
N GLU A 27 -13.66 1.56 -15.09
CA GLU A 27 -14.20 2.80 -14.55
C GLU A 27 -15.37 2.59 -13.57
N ALA A 28 -16.05 1.48 -13.68
CA ALA A 28 -17.20 1.15 -12.82
C ALA A 28 -16.79 0.70 -11.40
N LEU A 29 -15.51 0.37 -11.18
CA LEU A 29 -15.05 -0.15 -9.90
C LEU A 29 -14.58 0.95 -8.94
N VAL A 30 -14.26 2.14 -9.46
CA VAL A 30 -13.82 3.27 -8.65
C VAL A 30 -14.54 4.54 -9.10
N ALA A 31 -15.28 5.14 -8.20
CA ALA A 31 -16.11 6.31 -8.48
C ALA A 31 -15.30 7.49 -9.05
N PRO A 32 -15.92 8.32 -9.92
CA PRO A 32 -15.23 9.45 -10.55
C PRO A 32 -14.57 10.42 -9.58
N GLU A 33 -15.21 10.67 -8.42
CA GLU A 33 -14.68 11.57 -7.39
C GLU A 33 -13.44 11.03 -6.69
N VAL A 34 -13.30 9.69 -6.55
CA VAL A 34 -12.08 9.07 -6.03
C VAL A 34 -10.95 9.18 -7.05
N ARG A 35 -11.26 8.95 -8.33
CA ARG A 35 -10.29 9.13 -9.41
C ARG A 35 -9.84 10.59 -9.55
N ALA A 36 -10.76 11.54 -9.36
CA ALA A 36 -10.43 12.96 -9.34
C ALA A 36 -9.48 13.31 -8.17
N ALA A 37 -9.74 12.75 -6.97
CA ALA A 37 -8.86 12.93 -5.82
C ALA A 37 -7.47 12.30 -6.03
N LEU A 38 -7.36 11.11 -6.65
CA LEU A 38 -6.09 10.54 -7.07
C LEU A 38 -5.33 11.46 -8.05
N GLY A 39 -6.05 12.09 -8.98
CA GLY A 39 -5.49 13.04 -9.95
C GLY A 39 -4.99 14.37 -9.37
N GLU A 40 -5.20 14.65 -8.06
CA GLU A 40 -4.57 15.77 -7.35
C GLU A 40 -3.08 15.49 -7.03
N ALA A 41 -2.63 14.24 -7.15
CA ALA A 41 -1.26 13.83 -6.84
C ALA A 41 -0.36 13.84 -8.09
N ASP A 42 0.95 14.00 -7.84
CA ASP A 42 1.98 13.86 -8.86
C ASP A 42 2.40 12.40 -9.08
N LEU A 43 2.21 11.55 -8.06
CA LEU A 43 2.52 10.11 -8.06
C LEU A 43 1.43 9.33 -7.34
N VAL A 44 1.12 8.13 -7.83
CA VAL A 44 0.19 7.19 -7.20
C VAL A 44 0.92 5.89 -6.85
N VAL A 45 0.93 5.52 -5.57
CA VAL A 45 1.55 4.29 -5.07
C VAL A 45 0.51 3.45 -4.33
N LEU A 46 0.33 2.18 -4.75
CA LEU A 46 -0.65 1.25 -4.19
C LEU A 46 0.01 -0.02 -3.66
N ASN A 47 -0.66 -0.73 -2.76
CA ASN A 47 -0.33 -2.13 -2.46
C ASN A 47 -1.21 -3.04 -3.33
N LEU A 48 -0.61 -3.72 -4.31
CA LEU A 48 -1.31 -4.71 -5.11
C LEU A 48 -1.31 -6.05 -4.37
N GLU A 49 -2.42 -6.33 -3.69
CA GLU A 49 -2.57 -7.51 -2.83
C GLU A 49 -3.17 -8.71 -3.59
N CYS A 50 -2.62 -9.00 -4.74
CA CYS A 50 -2.94 -10.18 -5.56
C CYS A 50 -1.87 -10.37 -6.64
N CYS A 51 -1.86 -11.54 -7.28
CA CYS A 51 -1.16 -11.70 -8.56
C CYS A 51 -2.08 -11.35 -9.74
N ILE A 52 -1.50 -10.93 -10.87
CA ILE A 52 -2.19 -10.70 -12.15
C ILE A 52 -1.71 -11.77 -13.13
N SER A 53 -2.53 -12.79 -13.39
CA SER A 53 -2.13 -13.93 -14.21
C SER A 53 -3.32 -14.82 -14.57
N GLU A 54 -3.20 -15.55 -15.65
CA GLU A 54 -4.08 -16.66 -15.99
C GLU A 54 -3.44 -18.03 -15.69
N ARG A 55 -2.16 -18.05 -15.25
CA ARG A 55 -1.36 -19.24 -14.96
C ARG A 55 -1.22 -19.50 -13.46
N GLY A 56 -0.56 -20.59 -13.15
CA GLY A 56 -0.23 -20.98 -11.79
C GLY A 56 -1.32 -21.80 -11.10
N ARG A 57 -0.98 -22.28 -9.91
CA ARG A 57 -1.88 -23.04 -9.02
C ARG A 57 -1.84 -22.43 -7.63
N PRO A 58 -2.90 -22.56 -6.84
CA PRO A 58 -2.89 -22.11 -5.45
C PRO A 58 -1.65 -22.61 -4.71
N TRP A 59 -0.99 -21.71 -3.99
CA TRP A 59 0.20 -22.02 -3.20
C TRP A 59 -0.11 -23.09 -2.18
N ASP A 60 0.74 -24.10 -2.09
CA ASP A 60 0.58 -25.20 -1.12
C ASP A 60 0.96 -24.73 0.30
N ALA A 61 0.00 -24.08 0.95
CA ALA A 61 0.15 -23.59 2.32
C ALA A 61 -0.99 -24.14 3.19
N PRO A 62 -0.74 -25.10 4.07
CA PRO A 62 -1.76 -25.63 4.97
C PRO A 62 -2.41 -24.50 5.78
N GLY A 63 -3.74 -24.42 5.71
CA GLY A 63 -4.53 -23.44 6.46
C GLY A 63 -4.59 -22.04 5.88
N LYS A 64 -4.01 -21.75 4.72
CA LYS A 64 -4.21 -20.47 4.01
C LYS A 64 -5.63 -20.40 3.47
N PRO A 65 -6.49 -19.48 3.97
CA PRO A 65 -7.91 -19.51 3.65
C PRO A 65 -8.27 -18.82 2.33
N PHE A 66 -7.40 -17.90 1.86
CA PHE A 66 -7.71 -17.04 0.71
C PHE A 66 -6.56 -17.02 -0.29
N PHE A 67 -6.92 -16.98 -1.57
CA PHE A 67 -6.02 -16.90 -2.72
C PHE A 67 -6.57 -15.88 -3.71
N PHE A 68 -5.74 -14.89 -4.05
CA PHE A 68 -6.15 -13.76 -4.87
C PHE A 68 -5.41 -13.75 -6.21
N ARG A 69 -6.17 -13.85 -7.28
CA ARG A 69 -5.67 -13.74 -8.65
C ARG A 69 -6.61 -12.88 -9.48
N ALA A 70 -6.04 -11.87 -10.11
CA ALA A 70 -6.71 -10.98 -11.03
C ALA A 70 -6.43 -11.40 -12.49
N PRO A 71 -7.35 -11.14 -13.42
CA PRO A 71 -7.09 -11.31 -14.85
C PRO A 71 -6.09 -10.23 -15.36
N PRO A 72 -5.40 -10.45 -16.49
CA PRO A 72 -4.49 -9.46 -17.10
C PRO A 72 -5.12 -8.08 -17.27
N ARG A 73 -6.41 -8.00 -17.54
CA ARG A 73 -7.18 -6.76 -17.65
C ARG A 73 -7.16 -5.88 -16.38
N ALA A 74 -6.79 -6.44 -15.22
CA ALA A 74 -6.64 -5.67 -14.00
C ALA A 74 -5.62 -4.51 -14.13
N VAL A 75 -4.65 -4.65 -15.05
CA VAL A 75 -3.69 -3.59 -15.35
C VAL A 75 -4.35 -2.35 -15.94
N GLU A 76 -5.46 -2.51 -16.69
CA GLU A 76 -6.22 -1.38 -17.23
C GLU A 76 -6.80 -0.50 -16.11
N LEU A 77 -7.27 -1.14 -15.02
CA LEU A 77 -7.74 -0.41 -13.84
C LEU A 77 -6.59 0.34 -13.15
N LEU A 78 -5.45 -0.31 -12.95
CA LEU A 78 -4.28 0.36 -12.36
C LEU A 78 -3.83 1.56 -13.19
N ALA A 79 -3.78 1.41 -14.52
CA ALA A 79 -3.47 2.51 -15.43
C ALA A 79 -4.52 3.63 -15.38
N LEU A 80 -5.81 3.30 -15.33
CA LEU A 80 -6.90 4.27 -15.17
C LEU A 80 -6.79 5.08 -13.88
N LEU A 81 -6.30 4.46 -12.80
CA LEU A 81 -6.06 5.12 -11.51
C LEU A 81 -4.80 6.00 -11.50
N GLY A 82 -4.04 6.04 -12.62
CA GLY A 82 -2.78 6.77 -12.71
C GLY A 82 -1.66 6.15 -11.87
N THR A 83 -1.69 4.83 -11.64
CA THR A 83 -0.72 4.14 -10.78
C THR A 83 0.69 4.19 -11.38
N ASP A 84 1.64 4.79 -10.66
CA ASP A 84 3.06 4.85 -11.06
C ASP A 84 3.85 3.69 -10.49
N CYS A 85 3.48 3.22 -9.29
CA CYS A 85 4.19 2.13 -8.61
C CYS A 85 3.23 1.29 -7.77
N VAL A 86 3.49 -0.02 -7.74
CA VAL A 86 2.85 -0.92 -6.77
C VAL A 86 3.88 -1.62 -5.91
N THR A 87 3.55 -1.83 -4.62
CA THR A 87 4.26 -2.83 -3.82
C THR A 87 3.61 -4.19 -4.00
N LEU A 88 4.45 -5.21 -4.18
CA LEU A 88 4.08 -6.63 -4.22
C LEU A 88 4.64 -7.37 -2.99
N ALA A 89 5.27 -6.65 -2.05
CA ALA A 89 5.73 -7.22 -0.81
C ALA A 89 4.54 -7.44 0.14
N ASN A 90 3.78 -8.50 -0.09
CA ASN A 90 2.63 -8.87 0.73
C ASN A 90 2.41 -10.39 0.73
N ASN A 91 1.43 -10.84 1.49
CA ASN A 91 1.10 -12.25 1.68
C ASN A 91 0.25 -12.86 0.55
N HIS A 92 -0.01 -12.11 -0.53
CA HIS A 92 -0.82 -12.56 -1.68
C HIS A 92 -0.10 -12.53 -3.04
N ALA A 93 1.12 -12.00 -3.10
CA ALA A 93 1.88 -11.88 -4.35
C ALA A 93 2.21 -13.24 -5.02
N LEU A 94 2.36 -14.32 -4.22
CA LEU A 94 2.62 -15.68 -4.70
C LEU A 94 1.45 -16.65 -4.50
N ASP A 95 0.25 -16.16 -4.35
CA ASP A 95 -0.93 -17.00 -4.14
C ASP A 95 -1.13 -18.09 -5.20
N TYR A 96 -0.67 -17.84 -6.42
CA TYR A 96 -0.70 -18.79 -7.53
C TYR A 96 0.69 -19.20 -8.03
N GLY A 97 1.71 -19.02 -7.18
CA GLY A 97 3.06 -19.48 -7.42
C GLY A 97 3.92 -18.54 -8.26
N VAL A 98 5.11 -19.02 -8.59
CA VAL A 98 6.17 -18.20 -9.22
C VAL A 98 5.83 -17.78 -10.65
N ASP A 99 5.09 -18.62 -11.40
CA ASP A 99 4.67 -18.28 -12.76
C ASP A 99 3.69 -17.10 -12.74
N ALA A 100 2.75 -17.08 -11.77
CA ALA A 100 1.80 -15.98 -11.63
C ALA A 100 2.49 -14.69 -11.17
N LEU A 101 3.53 -14.79 -10.32
CA LEU A 101 4.35 -13.62 -9.97
C LEU A 101 5.10 -13.09 -11.19
N ALA A 102 5.68 -13.97 -12.02
CA ALA A 102 6.38 -13.56 -13.24
C ALA A 102 5.44 -12.84 -14.21
N ASP A 103 4.24 -13.37 -14.45
CA ASP A 103 3.20 -12.71 -15.27
C ASP A 103 2.81 -11.35 -14.71
N THR A 104 2.64 -11.25 -13.38
CA THR A 104 2.31 -9.99 -12.70
C THR A 104 3.37 -8.92 -12.98
N LEU A 105 4.65 -9.26 -12.82
CA LEU A 105 5.77 -8.36 -13.10
C LEU A 105 5.82 -7.93 -14.57
N GLU A 106 5.55 -8.86 -15.49
CA GLU A 106 5.50 -8.59 -16.93
C GLU A 106 4.34 -7.66 -17.31
N HIS A 107 3.13 -7.94 -16.80
CA HIS A 107 1.97 -7.09 -17.05
C HIS A 107 2.15 -5.66 -16.53
N LEU A 108 2.68 -5.51 -15.32
CA LEU A 108 2.97 -4.20 -14.74
C LEU A 108 4.02 -3.44 -15.56
N ALA A 109 5.12 -4.12 -15.94
CA ALA A 109 6.16 -3.52 -16.77
C ALA A 109 5.63 -3.12 -18.16
N GLY A 110 4.78 -3.94 -18.77
CA GLY A 110 4.11 -3.64 -20.04
C GLY A 110 3.20 -2.41 -20.00
N ALA A 111 2.66 -2.08 -18.83
CA ALA A 111 1.86 -0.89 -18.60
C ALA A 111 2.68 0.33 -18.13
N GLY A 112 4.00 0.20 -17.97
CA GLY A 112 4.86 1.25 -17.43
C GLY A 112 4.74 1.47 -15.93
N ILE A 113 4.11 0.54 -15.19
CA ILE A 113 3.92 0.61 -13.73
C ILE A 113 5.13 -0.03 -13.06
N ALA A 114 5.82 0.72 -12.21
CA ALA A 114 6.93 0.19 -11.42
C ALA A 114 6.41 -0.81 -10.37
N ALA A 115 7.18 -1.90 -10.14
CA ALA A 115 6.90 -2.85 -9.09
C ALA A 115 8.07 -2.94 -8.11
N VAL A 116 7.76 -2.92 -6.81
CA VAL A 116 8.74 -3.06 -5.73
C VAL A 116 8.34 -4.18 -4.78
N GLY A 117 9.31 -4.68 -4.03
CA GLY A 117 9.04 -5.66 -2.98
C GLY A 117 8.86 -7.10 -3.45
N ALA A 118 8.97 -7.38 -4.76
CA ALA A 118 9.01 -8.73 -5.31
C ALA A 118 9.90 -8.79 -6.55
N GLY A 119 10.35 -9.99 -6.90
CA GLY A 119 11.22 -10.17 -8.06
C GLY A 119 11.55 -11.63 -8.36
N PRO A 120 12.25 -11.87 -9.49
CA PRO A 120 12.71 -13.21 -9.88
C PRO A 120 13.83 -13.76 -8.98
N ASP A 121 14.43 -12.91 -8.17
CA ASP A 121 15.50 -13.24 -7.24
C ASP A 121 15.54 -12.25 -6.07
N LEU A 122 16.33 -12.53 -5.06
CA LEU A 122 16.49 -11.72 -3.86
C LEU A 122 16.94 -10.28 -4.17
N LYS A 123 17.87 -10.11 -5.12
CA LYS A 123 18.42 -8.80 -5.48
C LYS A 123 17.33 -7.91 -6.11
N ARG A 124 16.53 -8.48 -6.99
CA ARG A 124 15.42 -7.76 -7.64
C ARG A 124 14.28 -7.48 -6.67
N ALA A 125 13.92 -8.46 -5.84
CA ALA A 125 12.86 -8.27 -4.83
C ALA A 125 13.16 -7.11 -3.85
N ARG A 126 14.44 -6.92 -3.47
CA ARG A 126 14.89 -5.86 -2.55
C ARG A 126 15.21 -4.53 -3.22
N ARG A 127 15.18 -4.48 -4.56
CA ARG A 127 15.56 -3.27 -5.29
C ARG A 127 14.47 -2.19 -5.17
N PRO A 128 14.82 -0.94 -4.79
CA PRO A 128 13.89 0.17 -4.85
C PRO A 128 13.58 0.57 -6.30
N ALA A 129 12.39 1.13 -6.52
CA ALA A 129 12.09 1.90 -7.72
C ALA A 129 12.34 3.38 -7.45
N THR A 130 12.83 4.11 -8.44
CA THR A 130 12.97 5.58 -8.37
C THR A 130 11.96 6.21 -9.31
N LEU A 131 11.06 7.00 -8.77
CA LEU A 131 10.07 7.79 -9.48
C LEU A 131 10.52 9.25 -9.53
N VAL A 132 10.12 9.99 -10.55
CA VAL A 132 10.49 11.40 -10.72
C VAL A 132 9.23 12.22 -10.97
N ALA A 133 8.92 13.13 -10.08
CA ALA A 133 7.80 14.06 -10.21
C ALA A 133 8.05 15.34 -9.40
N GLY A 134 7.44 16.46 -9.78
CA GLY A 134 7.59 17.73 -9.07
C GLY A 134 9.03 18.24 -9.00
N GLY A 135 9.94 17.72 -9.82
CA GLY A 135 11.37 18.00 -9.79
C GLY A 135 12.14 17.28 -8.69
N LEU A 136 11.51 16.30 -8.01
CA LEU A 136 12.12 15.46 -6.99
C LEU A 136 12.19 13.99 -7.44
N ARG A 137 13.22 13.31 -6.96
CA ARG A 137 13.37 11.85 -7.09
C ARG A 137 12.89 11.19 -5.81
N VAL A 138 11.96 10.25 -5.93
CA VAL A 138 11.39 9.50 -4.81
C VAL A 138 11.73 8.02 -4.98
N ALA A 139 12.48 7.46 -4.04
CA ALA A 139 12.69 6.02 -3.99
C ALA A 139 11.54 5.35 -3.24
N VAL A 140 10.99 4.27 -3.82
CA VAL A 140 9.96 3.44 -3.18
C VAL A 140 10.55 2.07 -2.87
N LEU A 141 10.43 1.60 -1.62
CA LEU A 141 10.86 0.28 -1.16
C LEU A 141 9.67 -0.49 -0.59
N GLY A 142 9.43 -1.70 -1.10
CA GLY A 142 8.44 -2.64 -0.54
C GLY A 142 9.11 -3.70 0.32
N VAL A 143 8.48 -4.07 1.46
CA VAL A 143 8.94 -5.15 2.35
C VAL A 143 7.75 -5.79 3.05
N THR A 144 7.83 -7.09 3.38
CA THR A 144 6.78 -7.76 4.18
C THR A 144 7.40 -8.58 5.30
N ASP A 145 6.69 -8.70 6.43
CA ASP A 145 7.10 -9.56 7.55
C ASP A 145 6.42 -10.93 7.53
N HIS A 146 5.59 -11.21 6.52
CA HIS A 146 4.90 -12.50 6.36
C HIS A 146 4.39 -12.73 4.92
N PRO A 147 4.21 -14.00 4.49
CA PRO A 147 4.73 -15.20 5.13
C PRO A 147 6.21 -15.46 4.73
N PRO A 148 7.01 -16.13 5.57
CA PRO A 148 8.43 -16.36 5.27
C PRO A 148 8.68 -17.32 4.08
N ASP A 149 7.74 -18.19 3.75
CA ASP A 149 7.85 -19.10 2.60
C ASP A 149 7.70 -18.38 1.25
N PHE A 150 7.16 -17.16 1.22
CA PHE A 150 7.15 -16.29 0.04
C PHE A 150 8.48 -15.56 -0.19
N ALA A 151 9.43 -15.64 0.75
CA ALA A 151 10.72 -14.95 0.64
C ALA A 151 11.48 -15.29 -0.64
N ALA A 152 11.96 -14.27 -1.36
CA ALA A 152 12.88 -14.45 -2.48
C ALA A 152 14.20 -15.06 -1.99
N GLY A 153 14.82 -15.90 -2.84
CA GLY A 153 16.16 -16.44 -2.64
C GLY A 153 17.13 -15.93 -3.71
N PRO A 154 18.44 -16.28 -3.61
CA PRO A 154 19.42 -15.89 -4.63
C PRO A 154 18.98 -16.22 -6.05
N ASP A 155 18.41 -17.42 -6.26
CA ASP A 155 17.94 -17.93 -7.54
C ASP A 155 16.46 -18.38 -7.46
N ARG A 156 15.68 -17.79 -6.55
CA ARG A 156 14.27 -18.12 -6.33
C ARG A 156 13.42 -16.87 -6.35
N PRO A 157 12.39 -16.82 -7.22
CA PRO A 157 11.40 -15.72 -7.21
C PRO A 157 10.68 -15.62 -5.87
N GLY A 158 10.32 -14.40 -5.49
CA GLY A 158 9.60 -14.17 -4.26
C GLY A 158 9.51 -12.70 -3.88
N VAL A 159 9.14 -12.46 -2.62
CA VAL A 159 8.99 -11.12 -2.05
C VAL A 159 10.21 -10.71 -1.21
N ALA A 160 10.35 -9.42 -0.99
CA ALA A 160 11.33 -8.85 -0.07
C ALA A 160 10.86 -9.08 1.38
N TYR A 161 11.06 -10.28 1.87
CA TYR A 161 10.71 -10.67 3.24
C TYR A 161 11.75 -10.15 4.24
N ALA A 162 11.27 -9.64 5.38
CA ALA A 162 12.07 -9.24 6.53
C ALA A 162 11.35 -9.62 7.83
N ASP A 163 11.97 -10.41 8.70
CA ASP A 163 11.44 -10.62 10.05
C ASP A 163 11.48 -9.30 10.84
N LEU A 164 10.33 -8.67 11.01
CA LEU A 164 10.16 -7.42 11.77
C LEU A 164 9.73 -7.66 13.23
N GLY A 165 9.55 -8.92 13.63
CA GLY A 165 9.13 -9.28 14.99
C GLY A 165 10.11 -8.85 16.08
N ARG A 166 11.38 -8.73 15.72
CA ARG A 166 12.48 -8.26 16.58
C ARG A 166 12.99 -6.90 16.07
N ARG A 167 14.24 -6.84 15.67
CA ARG A 167 14.84 -5.68 15.01
C ARG A 167 14.79 -5.89 13.49
N PRO A 168 14.45 -4.89 12.69
CA PRO A 168 14.57 -4.98 11.24
C PRO A 168 15.98 -5.43 10.85
N PRO A 169 16.12 -6.34 9.87
CA PRO A 169 17.41 -6.86 9.46
C PRO A 169 18.28 -5.76 8.83
N ASP A 170 19.59 -5.88 8.98
CA ASP A 170 20.55 -4.84 8.55
C ASP A 170 20.42 -4.50 7.07
N TRP A 171 20.20 -5.51 6.20
CA TRP A 171 20.00 -5.27 4.77
C TRP A 171 18.87 -4.26 4.45
N LEU A 172 17.79 -4.27 5.24
CA LEU A 172 16.67 -3.36 5.02
C LEU A 172 17.03 -1.92 5.45
N LEU A 173 17.68 -1.78 6.60
CA LEU A 173 18.11 -0.48 7.10
C LEU A 173 19.23 0.11 6.21
N GLU A 174 20.10 -0.72 5.66
CA GLU A 174 21.11 -0.32 4.66
C GLU A 174 20.45 0.12 3.36
N ALA A 175 19.47 -0.64 2.83
CA ALA A 175 18.75 -0.28 1.62
C ALA A 175 18.02 1.09 1.77
N VAL A 176 17.46 1.39 2.95
CA VAL A 176 16.85 2.69 3.22
C VAL A 176 17.90 3.82 3.22
N ARG A 177 19.05 3.60 3.88
CA ARG A 177 20.14 4.58 3.89
C ARG A 177 20.72 4.85 2.50
N ASP A 178 20.98 3.77 1.74
CA ASP A 178 21.56 3.85 0.40
C ASP A 178 20.60 4.54 -0.58
N ALA A 179 19.31 4.24 -0.47
CA ALA A 179 18.28 4.95 -1.24
C ALA A 179 18.30 6.45 -0.89
N GLY A 180 18.24 6.82 0.39
CA GLY A 180 18.24 8.20 0.85
C GLY A 180 19.48 9.00 0.44
N ALA A 181 20.63 8.34 0.26
CA ALA A 181 21.84 8.98 -0.23
C ALA A 181 21.80 9.35 -1.73
N SER A 182 20.85 8.77 -2.49
CA SER A 182 20.81 8.90 -3.95
C SER A 182 19.56 9.60 -4.49
N VAL A 183 18.56 9.92 -3.63
CA VAL A 183 17.27 10.54 -4.02
C VAL A 183 16.91 11.67 -3.05
N ASP A 184 15.82 12.38 -3.37
CA ASP A 184 15.37 13.52 -2.57
C ASP A 184 14.41 13.10 -1.45
N ALA A 185 13.68 11.98 -1.63
CA ALA A 185 12.81 11.38 -0.61
C ALA A 185 12.76 9.85 -0.74
N THR A 186 12.59 9.16 0.40
CA THR A 186 12.50 7.70 0.47
C THR A 186 11.17 7.30 1.12
N LEU A 187 10.33 6.60 0.37
CA LEU A 187 9.08 5.99 0.82
C LEU A 187 9.31 4.50 1.07
N VAL A 188 9.04 4.03 2.27
CA VAL A 188 9.03 2.60 2.59
C VAL A 188 7.58 2.15 2.76
N THR A 189 7.18 1.09 2.04
CA THR A 189 5.82 0.52 2.11
C THR A 189 5.88 -0.90 2.70
N PRO A 190 5.84 -1.04 4.04
CA PRO A 190 5.84 -2.35 4.67
C PRO A 190 4.42 -2.93 4.75
N HIS A 191 4.29 -4.21 4.42
CA HIS A 191 3.10 -5.02 4.72
C HIS A 191 3.40 -5.83 5.98
N TRP A 192 2.86 -5.42 7.11
CA TRP A 192 3.33 -5.83 8.44
C TRP A 192 2.26 -6.00 9.51
N GLY A 193 2.52 -6.90 10.43
CA GLY A 193 1.66 -7.13 11.58
C GLY A 193 0.40 -7.92 11.25
N PRO A 194 -0.47 -8.13 12.23
CA PRO A 194 -1.64 -8.99 12.08
C PRO A 194 -2.83 -8.25 11.47
N ASN A 195 -3.62 -8.98 10.67
CA ASN A 195 -4.89 -8.51 10.13
C ASN A 195 -5.89 -8.10 11.22
N MET A 196 -6.82 -7.23 10.87
CA MET A 196 -7.99 -6.83 11.66
C MET A 196 -7.65 -6.31 13.07
N THR A 197 -6.49 -5.65 13.18
CA THR A 197 -6.11 -4.92 14.40
C THR A 197 -6.47 -3.45 14.28
N SER A 198 -6.92 -2.85 15.39
CA SER A 198 -7.39 -1.45 15.40
C SER A 198 -6.29 -0.43 15.68
N ALA A 199 -5.08 -0.88 15.99
CA ALA A 199 -3.92 -0.04 16.31
C ALA A 199 -2.61 -0.79 16.04
N PRO A 200 -1.51 -0.08 15.74
CA PRO A 200 -0.23 -0.71 15.44
C PRO A 200 0.31 -1.47 16.68
N VAL A 201 0.66 -2.74 16.47
CA VAL A 201 1.22 -3.62 17.52
C VAL A 201 2.68 -3.24 17.82
N GLY A 202 3.23 -3.75 18.92
CA GLY A 202 4.53 -3.33 19.45
C GLY A 202 5.71 -3.52 18.49
N HIS A 203 5.78 -4.60 17.72
CA HIS A 203 6.87 -4.81 16.77
C HIS A 203 6.76 -3.87 15.55
N VAL A 204 5.55 -3.60 15.08
CA VAL A 204 5.30 -2.64 13.99
C VAL A 204 5.80 -1.24 14.39
N ARG A 205 5.51 -0.80 15.63
CA ARG A 205 6.00 0.49 16.14
C ARG A 205 7.53 0.54 16.20
N ARG A 206 8.18 -0.54 16.70
CA ARG A 206 9.66 -0.60 16.75
C ARG A 206 10.29 -0.60 15.34
N ALA A 207 9.71 -1.37 14.42
CA ALA A 207 10.17 -1.40 13.03
C ALA A 207 10.03 -0.03 12.36
N ALA A 208 8.90 0.64 12.55
CA ALA A 208 8.66 2.00 12.04
C ALA A 208 9.72 2.98 12.52
N THR A 209 10.02 3.00 13.83
CA THR A 209 11.07 3.85 14.41
C THR A 209 12.42 3.57 13.74
N ALA A 210 12.81 2.28 13.61
CA ALA A 210 14.07 1.92 13.02
C ALA A 210 14.20 2.32 11.52
N LEU A 211 13.09 2.25 10.75
CA LEU A 211 13.06 2.70 9.36
C LEU A 211 13.23 4.23 9.26
N VAL A 212 12.55 4.98 10.13
CA VAL A 212 12.70 6.44 10.20
C VAL A 212 14.13 6.83 10.61
N ASP A 213 14.68 6.17 11.62
CA ASP A 213 16.07 6.39 12.08
C ASP A 213 17.10 6.02 11.01
N ALA A 214 16.78 5.07 10.12
CA ALA A 214 17.60 4.74 8.96
C ALA A 214 17.49 5.77 7.81
N GLY A 215 16.59 6.75 7.89
CA GLY A 215 16.46 7.83 6.91
C GLY A 215 15.25 7.75 6.01
N ALA A 216 14.24 6.90 6.30
CA ALA A 216 12.98 6.93 5.57
C ALA A 216 12.31 8.31 5.71
N SER A 217 12.01 8.94 4.58
CA SER A 217 11.28 10.22 4.54
C SER A 217 9.82 10.02 4.91
N LEU A 218 9.25 8.89 4.53
CA LEU A 218 7.87 8.48 4.83
C LEU A 218 7.81 6.95 4.93
N VAL A 219 7.02 6.45 5.88
CA VAL A 219 6.65 5.03 5.99
C VAL A 219 5.13 4.92 5.87
N ALA A 220 4.64 4.09 4.96
CA ALA A 220 3.22 3.86 4.72
C ALA A 220 2.92 2.36 4.76
N GLY A 221 2.32 1.90 5.85
CA GLY A 221 2.11 0.49 6.15
C GLY A 221 0.79 -0.08 5.64
N HIS A 222 0.74 -1.41 5.58
CA HIS A 222 -0.37 -2.23 5.09
C HIS A 222 -0.56 -3.47 5.96
N SER A 223 -1.59 -4.26 5.73
CA SER A 223 -1.90 -5.57 6.32
C SER A 223 -3.05 -5.59 7.32
N ALA A 224 -3.29 -4.54 8.10
CA ALA A 224 -4.36 -4.59 9.10
C ALA A 224 -5.76 -4.45 8.50
N HIS A 225 -5.90 -4.07 7.23
CA HIS A 225 -7.18 -3.80 6.53
C HIS A 225 -8.02 -2.70 7.20
N LEU A 226 -7.40 -1.89 8.04
CA LEU A 226 -8.03 -0.81 8.78
C LEU A 226 -7.09 0.38 8.85
N PRO A 227 -7.51 1.60 8.50
CA PRO A 227 -6.66 2.76 8.69
C PRO A 227 -6.24 2.91 10.15
N HIS A 228 -4.92 2.90 10.39
CA HIS A 228 -4.34 3.26 11.68
C HIS A 228 -4.02 4.76 11.73
N GLY A 229 -3.63 5.25 12.90
CA GLY A 229 -3.21 6.64 13.05
C GLY A 229 -1.82 6.91 12.48
N VAL A 230 -1.48 8.19 12.43
CA VAL A 230 -0.19 8.70 11.97
C VAL A 230 0.63 9.16 13.19
N ALA A 231 1.94 8.88 13.17
CA ALA A 231 2.89 9.43 14.14
C ALA A 231 4.17 9.87 13.42
N GLY A 232 4.56 11.14 13.55
CA GLY A 232 5.70 11.68 12.84
C GLY A 232 5.58 11.40 11.34
N ARG A 233 6.53 10.66 10.76
CA ARG A 233 6.59 10.29 9.33
C ARG A 233 6.01 8.92 9.02
N VAL A 234 5.16 8.37 9.89
CA VAL A 234 4.64 7.00 9.77
C VAL A 234 3.12 7.00 9.70
N LEU A 235 2.58 6.56 8.58
CA LEU A 235 1.21 6.09 8.42
C LEU A 235 1.25 4.59 8.72
N TYR A 236 0.76 4.16 9.89
CA TYR A 236 0.99 2.79 10.34
C TYR A 236 0.25 1.73 9.54
N ASP A 237 -0.94 2.05 9.04
CA ASP A 237 -1.69 1.22 8.10
C ASP A 237 -2.66 2.10 7.31
N LEU A 238 -2.73 1.87 6.01
CA LEU A 238 -3.59 2.63 5.11
C LEU A 238 -5.01 2.05 5.00
N GLY A 239 -5.24 0.84 5.52
CA GLY A 239 -6.49 0.09 5.38
C GLY A 239 -6.66 -0.53 4.00
N ASP A 240 -7.91 -0.70 3.58
CA ASP A 240 -8.27 -1.21 2.26
C ASP A 240 -8.65 -0.08 1.30
N PHE A 241 -8.45 -0.33 -0.01
CA PHE A 241 -8.82 0.60 -1.09
C PHE A 241 -9.87 0.00 -2.03
N LEU A 242 -9.71 -1.24 -2.44
CA LEU A 242 -10.67 -1.94 -3.30
C LEU A 242 -10.61 -3.44 -3.03
N ASP A 243 -11.75 -4.02 -2.68
CA ASP A 243 -11.87 -5.43 -2.33
C ASP A 243 -13.31 -5.97 -2.47
N ASP A 244 -13.48 -7.25 -2.11
CA ASP A 244 -14.77 -7.94 -1.95
C ASP A 244 -14.91 -8.55 -0.55
N TYR A 245 -14.27 -7.96 0.45
CA TYR A 245 -14.18 -8.54 1.78
C TYR A 245 -15.51 -8.48 2.54
N ARG A 246 -15.66 -9.47 3.44
CA ARG A 246 -16.77 -9.44 4.39
C ARG A 246 -16.56 -8.32 5.40
N VAL A 247 -17.59 -7.50 5.60
CA VAL A 247 -17.58 -6.40 6.55
C VAL A 247 -17.69 -6.92 7.98
N ASP A 248 -16.74 -6.55 8.84
CA ASP A 248 -16.88 -6.64 10.29
C ASP A 248 -17.66 -5.41 10.79
N PRO A 249 -18.84 -5.60 11.43
CA PRO A 249 -19.68 -4.48 11.82
C PRO A 249 -19.11 -3.60 12.95
N ARG A 250 -18.08 -4.06 13.67
CA ARG A 250 -17.42 -3.30 14.73
C ARG A 250 -16.20 -2.56 14.20
N LEU A 251 -15.40 -3.24 13.40
CA LEU A 251 -14.16 -2.70 12.86
C LEU A 251 -14.42 -1.79 11.65
N ARG A 252 -15.52 -2.03 10.91
CA ARG A 252 -15.89 -1.25 9.72
C ARG A 252 -14.75 -1.20 8.70
N ASN A 253 -14.22 -2.38 8.35
CA ASN A 253 -13.24 -2.51 7.26
C ASN A 253 -13.80 -2.16 5.87
N ASP A 254 -15.10 -1.87 5.80
CA ASP A 254 -15.76 -1.26 4.64
C ASP A 254 -15.52 0.26 4.53
N LEU A 255 -14.73 0.84 5.45
CA LEU A 255 -14.38 2.25 5.46
C LEU A 255 -12.85 2.41 5.43
N GLY A 256 -12.35 3.11 4.44
CA GLY A 256 -10.94 3.37 4.20
C GLY A 256 -10.60 4.85 4.16
N LEU A 257 -9.36 5.13 3.79
CA LEU A 257 -8.86 6.49 3.53
C LEU A 257 -7.98 6.48 2.28
N LEU A 258 -8.17 7.49 1.42
CA LEU A 258 -7.18 7.86 0.41
C LEU A 258 -6.33 8.98 0.99
N PHE A 259 -5.01 8.80 0.98
CA PHE A 259 -4.05 9.77 1.51
C PHE A 259 -3.31 10.48 0.38
N LEU A 260 -3.24 11.79 0.45
CA LEU A 260 -2.34 12.61 -0.36
C LEU A 260 -1.26 13.19 0.56
N VAL A 261 0.00 12.77 0.38
CA VAL A 261 1.11 13.23 1.20
C VAL A 261 2.05 14.09 0.36
N THR A 262 2.13 15.36 0.70
CA THR A 262 3.10 16.28 0.07
C THR A 262 4.44 16.16 0.78
N LEU A 263 5.48 15.87 0.01
CA LEU A 263 6.87 15.75 0.45
C LEU A 263 7.71 16.88 -0.14
N ASP A 264 8.71 17.30 0.58
CA ASP A 264 9.86 18.05 0.04
C ASP A 264 11.18 17.30 0.32
N GLY A 265 12.32 17.86 -0.01
CA GLY A 265 13.64 17.24 0.23
C GLY A 265 13.99 17.00 1.72
N HIS A 266 13.11 17.36 2.66
CA HIS A 266 13.31 17.18 4.11
C HIS A 266 12.28 16.24 4.74
N GLY A 267 11.27 15.79 3.97
CA GLY A 267 10.24 14.85 4.39
C GLY A 267 8.82 15.36 4.19
N PRO A 268 7.83 14.83 4.91
CA PRO A 268 6.43 15.19 4.72
C PRO A 268 6.15 16.61 5.24
N VAL A 269 5.40 17.37 4.45
CA VAL A 269 4.97 18.75 4.74
C VAL A 269 3.51 18.76 5.14
N ARG A 270 2.67 18.06 4.37
CA ARG A 270 1.22 18.02 4.58
C ARG A 270 0.68 16.65 4.18
N LEU A 271 -0.34 16.20 4.91
CA LEU A 271 -1.21 15.09 4.54
C LEU A 271 -2.64 15.61 4.40
N ALA A 272 -3.32 15.18 3.35
CA ALA A 272 -4.76 15.25 3.22
C ALA A 272 -5.32 13.84 3.11
N ALA A 273 -6.39 13.50 3.83
CA ALA A 273 -7.01 12.19 3.81
C ALA A 273 -8.51 12.30 3.50
N PHE A 274 -8.96 11.56 2.49
CA PHE A 274 -10.34 11.50 2.07
C PHE A 274 -11.00 10.22 2.60
N PRO A 275 -12.08 10.31 3.39
CA PRO A 275 -12.84 9.14 3.79
C PRO A 275 -13.41 8.38 2.59
N LEU A 276 -13.15 7.07 2.55
CA LEU A 276 -13.64 6.16 1.53
C LEU A 276 -14.71 5.22 2.09
N LYS A 277 -15.62 4.81 1.21
CA LYS A 277 -16.54 3.70 1.40
C LYS A 277 -16.23 2.63 0.36
N LEU A 278 -15.91 1.45 0.86
CA LEU A 278 -15.73 0.25 0.06
C LEU A 278 -17.07 -0.51 0.06
N ASP A 279 -17.81 -0.35 -1.03
CA ASP A 279 -18.93 -1.21 -1.34
C ASP A 279 -18.36 -2.49 -1.99
N PHE A 280 -19.15 -3.56 -2.08
CA PHE A 280 -18.67 -4.80 -2.67
C PHE A 280 -18.14 -4.58 -4.10
N CYS A 281 -16.82 -4.75 -4.28
CA CYS A 281 -16.12 -4.52 -5.57
C CYS A 281 -16.19 -3.10 -6.12
N HIS A 282 -16.45 -2.09 -5.27
CA HIS A 282 -16.55 -0.70 -5.71
C HIS A 282 -16.11 0.26 -4.61
N THR A 283 -15.32 1.26 -4.97
CA THR A 283 -14.84 2.29 -4.04
C THR A 283 -15.37 3.68 -4.41
N ARG A 284 -15.90 4.40 -3.43
CA ARG A 284 -16.37 5.78 -3.57
C ARG A 284 -15.97 6.62 -2.35
N LEU A 285 -16.15 7.93 -2.43
CA LEU A 285 -16.02 8.76 -1.23
C LEU A 285 -17.12 8.42 -0.23
N ALA A 286 -16.76 8.34 1.05
CA ALA A 286 -17.71 8.17 2.12
C ALA A 286 -18.50 9.47 2.34
N THR A 287 -19.79 9.35 2.62
CA THR A 287 -20.68 10.48 2.89
C THR A 287 -21.48 10.27 4.18
N GLY A 288 -22.11 11.31 4.71
CA GLY A 288 -23.01 11.21 5.85
C GLY A 288 -22.40 10.55 7.08
N THR A 289 -23.08 9.54 7.60
CA THR A 289 -22.69 8.82 8.83
C THR A 289 -21.38 8.04 8.68
N ASP A 290 -21.09 7.51 7.49
CA ASP A 290 -19.86 6.75 7.21
C ASP A 290 -18.64 7.68 7.22
N ALA A 291 -18.72 8.82 6.54
CA ALA A 291 -17.68 9.83 6.57
C ALA A 291 -17.43 10.35 8.01
N ALA A 292 -18.50 10.66 8.74
CA ALA A 292 -18.39 11.12 10.12
C ALA A 292 -17.76 10.05 11.04
N TRP A 293 -18.07 8.77 10.82
CA TRP A 293 -17.47 7.66 11.58
C TRP A 293 -15.98 7.55 11.31
N MET A 294 -15.56 7.54 10.02
CA MET A 294 -14.15 7.43 9.64
C MET A 294 -13.33 8.63 10.14
N ARG A 295 -13.86 9.85 10.05
CA ARG A 295 -13.22 11.06 10.57
C ARG A 295 -12.96 10.95 12.08
N ARG A 296 -13.98 10.55 12.87
CA ARG A 296 -13.81 10.36 14.32
C ARG A 296 -12.77 9.28 14.63
N ARG A 297 -12.83 8.12 13.92
CA ARG A 297 -11.90 7.02 14.11
C ARG A 297 -10.47 7.45 13.83
N PHE A 298 -10.21 8.06 12.69
CA PHE A 298 -8.85 8.48 12.30
C PHE A 298 -8.29 9.55 13.25
N ARG A 299 -9.08 10.55 13.62
CA ARG A 299 -8.69 11.55 14.63
C ARG A 299 -8.34 10.90 15.97
N SER A 300 -9.15 9.96 16.43
CA SER A 300 -8.90 9.22 17.67
C SER A 300 -7.61 8.38 17.59
N ALA A 301 -7.40 7.69 16.47
CA ALA A 301 -6.20 6.88 16.24
C ALA A 301 -4.93 7.74 16.18
N CYS A 302 -4.97 8.88 15.52
CA CYS A 302 -3.87 9.85 15.48
C CYS A 302 -3.60 10.47 16.86
N ALA A 303 -4.64 10.87 17.58
CA ALA A 303 -4.51 11.46 18.93
C ALA A 303 -3.86 10.46 19.91
N ALA A 304 -4.19 9.16 19.82
CA ALA A 304 -3.56 8.11 20.62
C ALA A 304 -2.05 7.93 20.33
N LEU A 305 -1.59 8.47 19.21
CA LEU A 305 -0.18 8.49 18.78
C LEU A 305 0.48 9.87 18.91
N GLY A 306 -0.24 10.84 19.51
CA GLY A 306 0.28 12.20 19.73
C GLY A 306 0.19 13.12 18.51
N THR A 307 -0.60 12.77 17.50
CA THR A 307 -0.77 13.58 16.29
C THR A 307 -2.14 14.26 16.26
N THR A 308 -2.15 15.56 16.02
CA THR A 308 -3.36 16.35 15.83
C THR A 308 -3.80 16.27 14.36
N VAL A 309 -5.12 16.13 14.15
CA VAL A 309 -5.74 16.10 12.82
C VAL A 309 -6.75 17.22 12.75
N ASP A 310 -6.57 18.11 11.80
CA ASP A 310 -7.51 19.18 11.45
C ASP A 310 -8.52 18.67 10.40
N GLU A 311 -9.55 19.48 10.15
CA GLU A 311 -10.58 19.17 9.17
C GLU A 311 -10.78 20.36 8.22
N GLU A 312 -10.61 20.14 6.94
CA GLU A 312 -10.77 21.13 5.89
C GLU A 312 -11.79 20.61 4.86
N ALA A 313 -12.97 21.22 4.83
CA ALA A 313 -14.06 20.86 3.90
C ALA A 313 -14.38 19.35 3.92
N ASP A 314 -13.95 18.62 2.89
CA ASP A 314 -14.23 17.20 2.67
C ASP A 314 -13.10 16.26 3.14
N ARG A 315 -11.97 16.81 3.62
CA ARG A 315 -10.74 16.07 3.94
C ARG A 315 -10.25 16.32 5.36
N LEU A 316 -9.54 15.34 5.91
CA LEU A 316 -8.80 15.44 7.15
C LEU A 316 -7.35 15.87 6.81
N THR A 317 -6.76 16.72 7.62
CA THR A 317 -5.40 17.22 7.33
C THR A 317 -4.46 17.10 8.52
N ILE A 318 -3.19 16.86 8.22
CA ILE A 318 -2.07 16.93 9.14
C ILE A 318 -1.03 17.84 8.51
N ASN A 319 -0.59 18.86 9.23
CA ASN A 319 0.49 19.73 8.83
C ASN A 319 1.71 19.44 9.70
N TRP A 320 2.84 19.13 9.06
CA TRP A 320 4.10 18.86 9.77
C TRP A 320 4.96 20.11 9.95
N ARG A 321 4.58 21.21 9.30
CA ARG A 321 5.26 22.52 9.37
C ARG A 321 4.27 23.65 9.40
#